data_7666f6a7bfaaaafae5e1471766039c41
#
_entry.id   7666f6a7bfaaaafae5e1471766039c41
#
_cell.length_a   1.000
_cell.length_b   1.000
_cell.length_c   1.000
_cell.angle_alpha   90.00
_cell.angle_beta   90.00
_cell.angle_gamma   90.00
#
_symmetry.space_group_name_H-M   'P 1'
#
loop_
_entity.id
_entity.type
_entity.pdbx_description
1 polymer ?
#
loop_
_entity_poly.entity_id
_entity_poly.type
_entity_poly.pdbx_seq_one_letter_code
_entity_poly.pdbx_strand_id
1 'polypeptide(L)'
;MNKKRILGAALALFTALSMSAATYTFKIAKPIEDMKLQIHWCTSGEKSDLEVQNGVATLSKNDFTAQYVRVYYGRAFAMDLYLEPDKDLTVDCNAEAREFNCTGAAATINNYLIKSPFAVLDFNAAAKEEADFIKSSDSVYNANLALMKSANLPAYFVNKEEQRLLFKSYVMFPLYKSYHPYMKKMDDYTPTALYMNKLKELAVMDGNFLGYAEYGDFIMNAVFCQAFQGGDSSQELMAFMDANVKDAKVKTYITNAYAYDVVSSSGLDGNDAIVAYFHKNVSDPKLVDKFDKVCKQWEGLKAGCISPSFTATDINGKQVSLESLKGKYVYIDVWATWCGPCRGELPYMTKLEEQYAGKDIHFVGLSCDSNKSAWEKRIQKGDMKGIQLYLGTKSDFMQKYLINGIPRFILLNREGKIIKADAPRPSEPNITMLFDELLKK
;
A
#
# COMPACT_ATOMS: atom_id res chain seq x y z
N MET A 1 -35.45 -3.69 73.25
CA MET A 1 -36.06 -2.81 72.25
C MET A 1 -35.30 -2.97 70.91
N ASN A 2 -35.87 -3.78 70.02
CA ASN A 2 -35.25 -4.12 68.72
C ASN A 2 -35.71 -3.14 67.65
N LYS A 3 -34.80 -2.38 67.05
CA LYS A 3 -35.09 -1.61 65.86
C LYS A 3 -34.62 -2.42 64.60
N LYS A 4 -35.55 -3.03 63.90
CA LYS A 4 -35.35 -3.61 62.57
C LYS A 4 -35.16 -2.47 61.58
N ARG A 5 -34.01 -2.42 60.93
CA ARG A 5 -33.77 -1.60 59.76
C ARG A 5 -34.25 -2.40 58.51
N ILE A 6 -35.27 -1.83 57.86
CA ILE A 6 -35.72 -2.30 56.53
C ILE A 6 -34.80 -1.68 55.48
N LEU A 7 -33.98 -2.52 54.82
CA LEU A 7 -33.24 -2.13 53.62
C LEU A 7 -34.18 -2.29 52.43
N GLY A 8 -34.64 -1.18 51.88
CA GLY A 8 -35.34 -1.15 50.59
C GLY A 8 -34.32 -1.27 49.46
N ALA A 9 -34.28 -2.40 48.78
CA ALA A 9 -33.54 -2.57 47.55
C ALA A 9 -34.33 -1.93 46.39
N ALA A 10 -33.90 -0.76 45.94
CA ALA A 10 -34.38 -0.18 44.69
C ALA A 10 -33.79 -0.97 43.54
N LEU A 11 -34.60 -1.83 42.93
CA LEU A 11 -34.29 -2.54 41.70
C LEU A 11 -34.41 -1.53 40.56
N ALA A 12 -33.26 -0.94 40.12
CA ALA A 12 -33.21 -0.15 38.91
C ALA A 12 -33.37 -1.10 37.69
N LEU A 13 -34.58 -1.16 37.13
CA LEU A 13 -34.82 -1.75 35.86
C LEU A 13 -34.08 -0.88 34.80
N PHE A 14 -32.90 -1.30 34.42
CA PHE A 14 -32.32 -0.88 33.15
C PHE A 14 -33.14 -1.56 32.03
N THR A 15 -34.13 -0.89 31.50
CA THR A 15 -34.69 -1.23 30.20
C THR A 15 -33.60 -0.93 29.17
N ALA A 16 -32.86 -1.95 28.75
CA ALA A 16 -32.08 -1.87 27.51
C ALA A 16 -33.11 -1.65 26.39
N LEU A 17 -33.29 -0.39 25.97
CA LEU A 17 -33.89 -0.13 24.68
C LEU A 17 -32.96 -0.81 23.67
N SER A 18 -33.44 -1.90 23.07
CA SER A 18 -32.82 -2.47 21.88
C SER A 18 -32.97 -1.44 20.77
N MET A 19 -31.92 -0.60 20.58
CA MET A 19 -31.86 0.26 19.40
C MET A 19 -31.93 -0.66 18.21
N SER A 20 -32.92 -0.46 17.33
CA SER A 20 -32.95 -1.16 16.04
C SER A 20 -31.68 -0.85 15.28
N ALA A 21 -31.10 -1.86 14.65
CA ALA A 21 -29.92 -1.64 13.84
C ALA A 21 -30.22 -0.66 12.71
N ALA A 22 -29.33 0.31 12.51
CA ALA A 22 -29.44 1.20 11.36
C ALA A 22 -29.25 0.43 10.07
N THR A 23 -29.95 0.86 9.04
CA THR A 23 -29.92 0.25 7.71
C THR A 23 -29.24 1.19 6.73
N TYR A 24 -28.20 0.66 6.06
CA TYR A 24 -27.44 1.35 5.03
C TYR A 24 -27.77 0.72 3.69
N THR A 25 -28.41 1.48 2.80
CA THR A 25 -28.89 1.01 1.51
C THR A 25 -28.16 1.74 0.38
N PHE A 26 -27.59 0.98 -0.54
CA PHE A 26 -26.92 1.50 -1.73
C PHE A 26 -27.73 1.12 -2.96
N LYS A 27 -28.24 2.12 -3.70
CA LYS A 27 -29.00 1.92 -4.94
C LYS A 27 -28.10 2.27 -6.12
N ILE A 28 -27.73 1.26 -6.89
CA ILE A 28 -26.78 1.37 -8.00
C ILE A 28 -27.56 1.38 -9.31
N ALA A 29 -27.53 2.50 -10.04
CA ALA A 29 -28.34 2.72 -11.24
C ALA A 29 -28.06 1.71 -12.35
N LYS A 30 -26.79 1.31 -12.53
CA LYS A 30 -26.35 0.30 -13.50
C LYS A 30 -25.42 -0.69 -12.80
N PRO A 31 -25.96 -1.76 -12.22
CA PRO A 31 -25.15 -2.75 -11.52
C PRO A 31 -24.31 -3.55 -12.52
N ILE A 32 -23.10 -3.90 -12.09
CA ILE A 32 -22.18 -4.77 -12.83
C ILE A 32 -22.42 -6.19 -12.31
N GLU A 33 -22.61 -7.13 -13.24
CA GLU A 33 -22.85 -8.54 -12.92
C GLU A 33 -21.76 -9.11 -12.02
N ASP A 34 -22.15 -9.89 -11.01
CA ASP A 34 -21.28 -10.54 -10.01
C ASP A 34 -20.38 -9.61 -9.19
N MET A 35 -20.54 -8.28 -9.30
CA MET A 35 -19.75 -7.35 -8.52
C MET A 35 -20.38 -7.06 -7.17
N LYS A 36 -19.59 -7.28 -6.09
CA LYS A 36 -19.97 -6.93 -4.72
C LYS A 36 -19.62 -5.49 -4.41
N LEU A 37 -20.44 -4.87 -3.56
CA LEU A 37 -20.11 -3.59 -2.95
C LEU A 37 -19.33 -3.88 -1.66
N GLN A 38 -18.17 -3.23 -1.49
CA GLN A 38 -17.28 -3.43 -0.35
C GLN A 38 -17.30 -2.21 0.56
N ILE A 39 -17.42 -2.41 1.85
CA ILE A 39 -17.29 -1.36 2.88
C ILE A 39 -16.04 -1.67 3.71
N HIS A 40 -15.06 -0.77 3.67
CA HIS A 40 -13.87 -0.84 4.50
C HIS A 40 -14.07 0.06 5.73
N TRP A 41 -14.07 -0.53 6.91
CA TRP A 41 -14.26 0.13 8.20
C TRP A 41 -12.94 0.72 8.68
N CYS A 42 -12.82 2.05 8.71
CA CYS A 42 -11.54 2.71 8.96
C CYS A 42 -10.99 2.44 10.37
N THR A 43 -11.84 2.32 11.38
CA THR A 43 -11.41 2.12 12.78
C THR A 43 -11.03 0.66 13.07
N SER A 44 -11.81 -0.32 12.58
CA SER A 44 -11.57 -1.74 12.85
C SER A 44 -10.65 -2.41 11.81
N GLY A 45 -10.49 -1.80 10.64
CA GLY A 45 -9.81 -2.41 9.50
C GLY A 45 -10.59 -3.57 8.85
N GLU A 46 -11.80 -3.83 9.33
CA GLU A 46 -12.67 -4.88 8.79
C GLU A 46 -13.19 -4.52 7.39
N LYS A 47 -13.64 -5.54 6.67
CA LYS A 47 -14.30 -5.40 5.38
C LYS A 47 -15.64 -6.10 5.43
N SER A 48 -16.66 -5.45 4.85
CA SER A 48 -17.97 -6.06 4.62
C SER A 48 -18.21 -6.13 3.11
N ASP A 49 -18.43 -7.33 2.59
CA ASP A 49 -18.78 -7.56 1.19
C ASP A 49 -20.29 -7.74 1.09
N LEU A 50 -20.96 -6.89 0.32
CA LEU A 50 -22.40 -6.90 0.12
C LEU A 50 -22.74 -7.37 -1.30
N GLU A 51 -23.66 -8.32 -1.38
CA GLU A 51 -24.23 -8.74 -2.66
C GLU A 51 -25.13 -7.63 -3.21
N VAL A 52 -25.01 -7.36 -4.51
CA VAL A 52 -25.88 -6.42 -5.21
C VAL A 52 -26.97 -7.17 -5.92
N GLN A 53 -28.21 -7.06 -5.44
CA GLN A 53 -29.38 -7.71 -6.01
C GLN A 53 -30.33 -6.67 -6.62
N ASN A 54 -30.64 -6.78 -7.89
CA ASN A 54 -31.47 -5.82 -8.61
C ASN A 54 -31.03 -4.36 -8.44
N GLY A 55 -29.72 -4.12 -8.41
CA GLY A 55 -29.13 -2.80 -8.22
C GLY A 55 -29.16 -2.28 -6.77
N VAL A 56 -29.48 -3.12 -5.79
CA VAL A 56 -29.54 -2.73 -4.38
C VAL A 56 -28.60 -3.60 -3.55
N ALA A 57 -27.80 -2.95 -2.71
CA ALA A 57 -27.03 -3.60 -1.65
C ALA A 57 -27.44 -3.01 -0.29
N THR A 58 -27.58 -3.85 0.73
CA THR A 58 -28.04 -3.42 2.05
C THR A 58 -27.20 -4.02 3.17
N LEU A 59 -26.89 -3.22 4.18
CA LEU A 59 -26.25 -3.65 5.42
C LEU A 59 -27.08 -3.15 6.62
N SER A 60 -27.45 -4.03 7.53
CA SER A 60 -28.00 -3.67 8.84
C SER A 60 -26.98 -3.99 9.93
N LYS A 61 -26.52 -2.95 10.65
CA LYS A 61 -25.46 -3.10 11.66
C LYS A 61 -25.58 -2.00 12.74
N ASN A 62 -25.40 -2.39 14.01
CA ASN A 62 -25.41 -1.45 15.14
C ASN A 62 -24.28 -1.73 16.17
N ASP A 63 -23.50 -2.77 15.97
CA ASP A 63 -22.43 -3.21 16.87
C ASP A 63 -21.07 -2.52 16.55
N PHE A 64 -21.11 -1.21 16.28
CA PHE A 64 -19.93 -0.41 16.03
C PHE A 64 -20.08 1.01 16.59
N THR A 65 -18.97 1.72 16.74
CA THR A 65 -18.97 3.16 17.05
C THR A 65 -18.99 3.97 15.75
N ALA A 66 -19.67 5.12 15.78
CA ALA A 66 -19.75 6.02 14.64
C ALA A 66 -18.37 6.37 14.07
N GLN A 67 -18.15 6.09 12.78
CA GLN A 67 -16.85 6.16 12.13
C GLN A 67 -16.92 6.43 10.62
N TYR A 68 -15.78 6.83 10.07
CA TYR A 68 -15.60 6.86 8.62
C TYR A 68 -15.47 5.43 8.07
N VAL A 69 -16.01 5.27 6.88
CA VAL A 69 -15.86 4.06 6.07
C VAL A 69 -15.53 4.47 4.63
N ARG A 70 -14.79 3.62 3.92
CA ARG A 70 -14.58 3.77 2.49
C ARG A 70 -15.34 2.70 1.75
N VAL A 71 -16.21 3.12 0.84
CA VAL A 71 -17.07 2.24 0.05
C VAL A 71 -16.47 2.11 -1.34
N TYR A 72 -16.36 0.88 -1.85
CA TYR A 72 -15.86 0.56 -3.18
C TYR A 72 -16.89 -0.25 -3.95
N TYR A 73 -17.04 0.05 -5.22
CA TYR A 73 -17.76 -0.78 -6.17
C TYR A 73 -16.85 -1.04 -7.37
N GLY A 74 -15.96 -2.01 -7.22
CA GLY A 74 -14.90 -2.31 -8.17
C GLY A 74 -14.08 -1.06 -8.55
N ARG A 75 -13.99 -0.80 -9.86
CA ARG A 75 -13.38 0.42 -10.41
C ARG A 75 -14.42 1.48 -10.79
N ALA A 76 -15.71 1.20 -10.61
CA ALA A 76 -16.78 2.12 -11.01
C ALA A 76 -16.84 3.36 -10.12
N PHE A 77 -16.74 3.18 -8.80
CA PHE A 77 -16.61 4.29 -7.85
C PHE A 77 -15.97 3.87 -6.53
N ALA A 78 -15.43 4.87 -5.84
CA ALA A 78 -15.09 4.81 -4.43
C ALA A 78 -15.58 6.11 -3.76
N MET A 79 -16.06 6.02 -2.51
CA MET A 79 -16.50 7.17 -1.74
C MET A 79 -16.24 6.98 -0.25
N ASP A 80 -16.03 8.09 0.45
CA ASP A 80 -15.94 8.10 1.91
C ASP A 80 -17.32 8.47 2.49
N LEU A 81 -17.77 7.71 3.48
CA LEU A 81 -18.99 7.96 4.23
C LEU A 81 -18.68 8.00 5.73
N TYR A 82 -19.59 8.57 6.49
CA TYR A 82 -19.60 8.51 7.96
C TYR A 82 -20.85 7.77 8.41
N LEU A 83 -20.68 6.58 8.98
CA LEU A 83 -21.78 5.74 9.42
C LEU A 83 -21.97 5.87 10.95
N GLU A 84 -23.23 5.94 11.35
CA GLU A 84 -23.66 6.06 12.73
C GLU A 84 -24.64 4.93 13.05
N PRO A 85 -24.45 4.15 14.14
CA PRO A 85 -25.16 2.88 14.36
C PRO A 85 -26.67 3.04 14.58
N ASP A 86 -27.14 4.27 14.77
CA ASP A 86 -28.53 4.64 15.07
C ASP A 86 -29.19 5.46 13.95
N LYS A 87 -28.51 5.67 12.80
CA LYS A 87 -29.00 6.52 11.71
C LYS A 87 -29.00 5.81 10.37
N ASP A 88 -30.17 5.61 9.81
CA ASP A 88 -30.33 5.07 8.47
C ASP A 88 -29.75 6.00 7.41
N LEU A 89 -29.20 5.37 6.37
CA LEU A 89 -28.64 6.03 5.19
C LEU A 89 -29.03 5.29 3.92
N THR A 90 -29.58 6.01 2.97
CA THR A 90 -29.70 5.53 1.57
C THR A 90 -28.78 6.34 0.68
N VAL A 91 -27.98 5.67 -0.14
CA VAL A 91 -27.08 6.29 -1.11
C VAL A 91 -27.51 5.88 -2.51
N ASP A 92 -27.98 6.84 -3.29
CA ASP A 92 -28.25 6.65 -4.72
C ASP A 92 -26.93 6.83 -5.50
N CYS A 93 -26.51 5.81 -6.24
CA CYS A 93 -25.22 5.74 -6.91
C CYS A 93 -25.39 5.65 -8.43
N ASN A 94 -25.06 6.73 -9.15
CA ASN A 94 -24.95 6.74 -10.60
C ASN A 94 -23.48 6.97 -11.01
N ALA A 95 -22.74 5.87 -11.19
CA ALA A 95 -21.31 5.93 -11.50
C ALA A 95 -21.00 6.56 -12.86
N GLU A 96 -21.85 6.36 -13.88
CA GLU A 96 -21.64 6.92 -15.23
C GLU A 96 -21.79 8.43 -15.24
N ALA A 97 -22.85 8.96 -14.58
CA ALA A 97 -23.05 10.39 -14.44
C ALA A 97 -22.17 11.02 -13.35
N ARG A 98 -21.49 10.22 -12.54
CA ARG A 98 -20.78 10.65 -11.32
C ARG A 98 -21.68 11.41 -10.36
N GLU A 99 -22.95 11.01 -10.28
CA GLU A 99 -23.94 11.60 -9.40
C GLU A 99 -24.23 10.67 -8.23
N PHE A 100 -24.05 11.20 -7.02
CA PHE A 100 -24.30 10.49 -5.78
C PHE A 100 -25.17 11.36 -4.88
N ASN A 101 -26.15 10.74 -4.23
CA ASN A 101 -27.02 11.46 -3.33
C ASN A 101 -27.38 10.62 -2.11
N CYS A 102 -27.32 11.24 -0.93
CA CYS A 102 -27.68 10.60 0.33
C CYS A 102 -29.04 11.10 0.84
N THR A 103 -29.87 10.16 1.32
CA THR A 103 -31.13 10.40 2.01
C THR A 103 -31.18 9.63 3.32
N GLY A 104 -32.08 9.98 4.24
CA GLY A 104 -32.19 9.38 5.57
C GLY A 104 -31.58 10.24 6.68
N ALA A 105 -31.55 9.72 7.90
CA ALA A 105 -31.14 10.46 9.10
C ALA A 105 -29.66 10.86 9.07
N ALA A 106 -28.79 10.07 8.41
CA ALA A 106 -27.37 10.35 8.23
C ALA A 106 -27.04 11.17 6.97
N ALA A 107 -28.02 11.69 6.23
CA ALA A 107 -27.82 12.29 4.91
C ALA A 107 -26.96 13.57 4.94
N THR A 108 -27.11 14.44 5.93
CA THR A 108 -26.44 15.75 5.97
C THR A 108 -24.92 15.62 5.89
N ILE A 109 -24.33 14.81 6.79
CA ILE A 109 -22.88 14.56 6.82
C ILE A 109 -22.43 13.89 5.52
N ASN A 110 -23.16 12.87 5.06
CA ASN A 110 -22.74 12.07 3.93
C ASN A 110 -22.86 12.82 2.61
N ASN A 111 -23.88 13.67 2.42
CA ASN A 111 -23.95 14.57 1.27
C ASN A 111 -22.79 15.58 1.27
N TYR A 112 -22.39 16.09 2.43
CA TYR A 112 -21.19 16.93 2.53
C TYR A 112 -19.94 16.15 2.09
N LEU A 113 -19.73 14.93 2.60
CA LEU A 113 -18.54 14.13 2.28
C LEU A 113 -18.43 13.81 0.79
N ILE A 114 -19.53 13.44 0.12
CA ILE A 114 -19.50 12.98 -1.27
C ILE A 114 -19.65 14.10 -2.31
N LYS A 115 -20.23 15.25 -1.94
CA LYS A 115 -20.51 16.36 -2.89
C LYS A 115 -19.54 17.52 -2.76
N SER A 116 -18.78 17.62 -1.65
CA SER A 116 -17.87 18.74 -1.46
C SER A 116 -16.66 18.66 -2.39
N PRO A 117 -16.32 19.74 -3.08
CA PRO A 117 -15.15 19.81 -3.96
C PRO A 117 -13.87 20.03 -3.15
N PHE A 118 -13.50 19.03 -2.34
CA PHE A 118 -12.28 19.10 -1.53
C PHE A 118 -11.04 19.32 -2.39
N ALA A 119 -10.29 20.36 -2.05
CA ALA A 119 -8.99 20.58 -2.66
C ALA A 119 -7.96 19.57 -2.12
N VAL A 120 -7.06 19.13 -2.99
CA VAL A 120 -5.88 18.32 -2.65
C VAL A 120 -4.72 18.76 -3.55
N LEU A 121 -3.49 18.64 -3.07
CA LEU A 121 -2.33 18.75 -3.94
C LEU A 121 -2.10 17.42 -4.64
N ASP A 122 -1.89 17.49 -5.94
CA ASP A 122 -1.48 16.33 -6.74
C ASP A 122 0.05 16.15 -6.72
N PHE A 123 0.51 15.09 -7.35
CA PHE A 123 1.93 14.77 -7.48
C PHE A 123 2.76 15.91 -8.10
N ASN A 124 2.20 16.67 -9.05
CA ASN A 124 2.90 17.76 -9.73
C ASN A 124 3.25 18.92 -8.77
N ALA A 125 2.56 19.02 -7.64
CA ALA A 125 2.88 20.03 -6.62
C ALA A 125 4.30 19.86 -6.07
N ALA A 126 4.89 18.66 -6.11
CA ALA A 126 6.26 18.42 -5.70
C ALA A 126 7.31 19.12 -6.60
N ALA A 127 6.92 19.56 -7.80
CA ALA A 127 7.81 20.36 -8.66
C ALA A 127 7.97 21.82 -8.22
N LYS A 128 7.13 22.31 -7.29
CA LYS A 128 7.24 23.67 -6.75
C LYS A 128 8.47 23.81 -5.87
N GLU A 129 9.00 25.04 -5.75
CA GLU A 129 9.99 25.35 -4.73
C GLU A 129 9.39 25.17 -3.33
N GLU A 130 10.22 24.80 -2.36
CA GLU A 130 9.78 24.39 -1.01
C GLU A 130 8.84 25.38 -0.33
N ALA A 131 9.20 26.69 -0.36
CA ALA A 131 8.37 27.74 0.25
C ALA A 131 6.99 27.85 -0.41
N ASP A 132 6.92 27.73 -1.75
CA ASP A 132 5.66 27.77 -2.49
C ASP A 132 4.85 26.50 -2.29
N PHE A 133 5.51 25.34 -2.12
CA PHE A 133 4.85 24.09 -1.78
C PHE A 133 4.20 24.15 -0.39
N ILE A 134 4.92 24.65 0.63
CA ILE A 134 4.38 24.87 1.98
C ILE A 134 3.15 25.79 1.92
N LYS A 135 3.28 26.95 1.26
CA LYS A 135 2.18 27.91 1.10
C LYS A 135 0.97 27.30 0.38
N SER A 136 1.22 26.49 -0.64
CA SER A 136 0.15 25.80 -1.38
C SER A 136 -0.57 24.79 -0.50
N SER A 137 0.17 24.04 0.33
CA SER A 137 -0.40 23.08 1.28
C SER A 137 -1.29 23.79 2.31
N ASP A 138 -0.83 24.90 2.87
CA ASP A 138 -1.62 25.72 3.80
C ASP A 138 -2.88 26.29 3.13
N SER A 139 -2.77 26.72 1.88
CA SER A 139 -3.91 27.25 1.11
C SER A 139 -4.97 26.19 0.89
N VAL A 140 -4.58 24.94 0.58
CA VAL A 140 -5.49 23.80 0.43
C VAL A 140 -6.20 23.50 1.74
N TYR A 141 -5.48 23.45 2.85
CA TYR A 141 -6.10 23.21 4.15
C TYR A 141 -7.10 24.30 4.53
N ASN A 142 -6.73 25.57 4.36
CA ASN A 142 -7.63 26.71 4.65
C ASN A 142 -8.89 26.70 3.77
N ALA A 143 -8.76 26.34 2.47
CA ALA A 143 -9.89 26.21 1.57
C ALA A 143 -10.86 25.10 2.02
N ASN A 144 -10.33 23.95 2.41
CA ASN A 144 -11.13 22.82 2.92
C ASN A 144 -11.80 23.16 4.27
N LEU A 145 -11.12 23.88 5.16
CA LEU A 145 -11.73 24.39 6.40
C LEU A 145 -12.86 25.38 6.14
N ALA A 146 -12.68 26.30 5.19
CA ALA A 146 -13.72 27.26 4.80
C ALA A 146 -14.95 26.52 4.24
N LEU A 147 -14.73 25.51 3.41
CA LEU A 147 -15.79 24.66 2.87
C LEU A 147 -16.56 23.93 3.99
N MET A 148 -15.87 23.33 4.95
CA MET A 148 -16.48 22.68 6.12
C MET A 148 -17.29 23.67 6.96
N LYS A 149 -16.74 24.87 7.22
CA LYS A 149 -17.43 25.91 8.03
C LYS A 149 -18.68 26.46 7.33
N SER A 150 -18.73 26.44 6.01
CA SER A 150 -19.92 26.85 5.23
C SER A 150 -21.02 25.77 5.21
N ALA A 151 -20.66 24.52 5.46
CA ALA A 151 -21.61 23.42 5.54
C ALA A 151 -22.28 23.37 6.91
N ASN A 152 -23.60 23.28 6.95
CA ASN A 152 -24.35 23.21 8.21
C ASN A 152 -24.22 21.83 8.87
N LEU A 153 -23.02 21.50 9.36
CA LEU A 153 -22.69 20.21 9.95
C LEU A 153 -23.03 20.17 11.44
N PRO A 154 -23.41 18.99 11.97
CA PRO A 154 -23.61 18.81 13.40
C PRO A 154 -22.32 19.09 14.19
N ALA A 155 -22.43 19.78 15.34
CA ALA A 155 -21.27 20.18 16.15
C ALA A 155 -20.36 19.01 16.56
N TYR A 156 -20.95 17.83 16.87
CA TYR A 156 -20.18 16.64 17.25
C TYR A 156 -19.32 16.09 16.11
N PHE A 157 -19.67 16.38 14.86
CA PHE A 157 -18.94 15.94 13.68
C PHE A 157 -17.82 16.93 13.29
N VAL A 158 -18.02 18.23 13.52
CA VAL A 158 -17.10 19.30 13.08
C VAL A 158 -15.66 19.05 13.55
N ASN A 159 -15.44 18.75 14.83
CA ASN A 159 -14.10 18.51 15.36
C ASN A 159 -13.41 17.28 14.70
N LYS A 160 -14.18 16.23 14.44
CA LYS A 160 -13.65 15.04 13.75
C LYS A 160 -13.28 15.36 12.32
N GLU A 161 -14.13 16.11 11.63
CA GLU A 161 -13.90 16.48 10.24
C GLU A 161 -12.71 17.44 10.09
N GLU A 162 -12.50 18.37 11.03
CA GLU A 162 -11.34 19.26 11.03
C GLU A 162 -10.02 18.45 11.08
N GLN A 163 -9.97 17.43 11.94
CA GLN A 163 -8.81 16.53 12.01
C GLN A 163 -8.61 15.72 10.70
N ARG A 164 -9.71 15.18 10.15
CA ARG A 164 -9.63 14.47 8.87
C ARG A 164 -9.13 15.38 7.74
N LEU A 165 -9.64 16.61 7.67
CA LEU A 165 -9.23 17.58 6.66
C LEU A 165 -7.77 17.99 6.79
N LEU A 166 -7.20 18.00 8.00
CA LEU A 166 -5.77 18.20 8.20
C LEU A 166 -4.97 17.15 7.41
N PHE A 167 -5.22 15.87 7.69
CA PHE A 167 -4.48 14.78 7.03
C PHE A 167 -4.75 14.72 5.53
N LYS A 168 -6.00 14.91 5.10
CA LYS A 168 -6.39 14.97 3.69
C LYS A 168 -5.66 16.08 2.93
N SER A 169 -5.58 17.26 3.51
CA SER A 169 -5.00 18.43 2.84
C SER A 169 -3.48 18.37 2.74
N TYR A 170 -2.83 17.77 3.74
CA TYR A 170 -1.38 17.65 3.80
C TYR A 170 -0.86 16.27 3.35
N VAL A 171 -1.67 15.44 2.67
CA VAL A 171 -1.27 14.09 2.24
C VAL A 171 0.03 14.07 1.43
N MET A 172 0.28 15.08 0.59
CA MET A 172 1.51 15.22 -0.19
C MET A 172 2.70 15.77 0.61
N PHE A 173 2.45 16.34 1.79
CA PHE A 173 3.50 17.03 2.55
C PHE A 173 4.68 16.11 2.90
N PRO A 174 4.50 14.95 3.54
CA PRO A 174 5.62 14.06 3.86
C PRO A 174 6.30 13.45 2.65
N LEU A 175 5.67 13.45 1.49
CA LEU A 175 6.20 12.88 0.25
C LEU A 175 7.12 13.86 -0.51
N TYR A 176 7.06 15.16 -0.19
CA TYR A 176 7.80 16.20 -0.91
C TYR A 176 9.32 15.95 -0.90
N LYS A 177 9.90 15.53 0.23
CA LYS A 177 11.34 15.24 0.33
C LYS A 177 11.83 14.25 -0.72
N SER A 178 11.01 13.23 -1.05
CA SER A 178 11.36 12.19 -2.03
C SER A 178 11.01 12.59 -3.45
N TYR A 179 9.88 13.26 -3.65
CA TYR A 179 9.40 13.56 -5.00
C TYR A 179 9.95 14.85 -5.59
N HIS A 180 10.30 15.84 -4.77
CA HIS A 180 10.87 17.09 -5.26
C HIS A 180 12.16 16.87 -6.08
N PRO A 181 13.20 16.19 -5.56
CA PRO A 181 14.41 15.93 -6.32
C PRO A 181 14.14 15.08 -7.58
N TYR A 182 13.25 14.11 -7.50
CA TYR A 182 12.84 13.32 -8.66
C TYR A 182 12.23 14.22 -9.76
N MET A 183 11.29 15.09 -9.41
CA MET A 183 10.62 16.01 -10.36
C MET A 183 11.57 17.05 -10.95
N LYS A 184 12.51 17.53 -10.15
CA LYS A 184 13.52 18.54 -10.56
C LYS A 184 14.77 17.94 -11.18
N LYS A 185 14.89 16.60 -11.21
CA LYS A 185 16.11 15.88 -11.66
C LYS A 185 17.36 16.34 -10.91
N MET A 186 17.25 16.44 -9.58
CA MET A 186 18.34 16.79 -8.67
C MET A 186 18.98 15.52 -8.14
N ASP A 187 20.30 15.49 -8.05
CA ASP A 187 21.03 14.36 -7.47
C ASP A 187 20.92 14.35 -5.94
N ASP A 188 20.91 15.54 -5.32
CA ASP A 188 20.84 15.73 -3.87
C ASP A 188 19.79 16.78 -3.51
N TYR A 189 19.01 16.50 -2.47
CA TYR A 189 18.07 17.45 -1.87
C TYR A 189 17.95 17.25 -0.37
N THR A 190 18.20 18.31 0.38
CA THR A 190 18.00 18.36 1.83
C THR A 190 16.93 19.38 2.15
N PRO A 191 15.79 18.97 2.75
CA PRO A 191 14.74 19.90 3.15
C PRO A 191 15.23 20.92 4.17
N THR A 192 14.66 22.13 4.13
CA THR A 192 14.98 23.17 5.11
C THR A 192 14.44 22.83 6.50
N ALA A 193 14.99 23.52 7.52
CA ALA A 193 14.46 23.43 8.88
C ALA A 193 12.99 23.87 8.97
N LEU A 194 12.56 24.83 8.12
CA LEU A 194 11.16 25.28 8.07
C LEU A 194 10.22 24.12 7.68
N TYR A 195 10.56 23.41 6.61
CA TYR A 195 9.78 22.24 6.17
C TYR A 195 9.76 21.15 7.23
N MET A 196 10.92 20.79 7.77
CA MET A 196 11.03 19.71 8.75
C MET A 196 10.30 20.02 10.06
N ASN A 197 10.32 21.28 10.52
CA ASN A 197 9.58 21.69 11.72
C ASN A 197 8.07 21.62 11.46
N LYS A 198 7.60 22.10 10.31
CA LYS A 198 6.18 21.99 9.95
C LYS A 198 5.74 20.52 9.84
N LEU A 199 6.55 19.66 9.24
CA LEU A 199 6.25 18.24 9.19
C LEU A 199 6.11 17.61 10.59
N LYS A 200 6.98 17.99 11.53
CA LYS A 200 6.89 17.53 12.94
C LYS A 200 5.62 18.01 13.64
N GLU A 201 5.19 19.24 13.39
CA GLU A 201 3.94 19.78 13.92
C GLU A 201 2.72 19.03 13.37
N LEU A 202 2.72 18.71 12.07
CA LEU A 202 1.64 18.01 11.41
C LEU A 202 1.60 16.51 11.79
N ALA A 203 2.75 15.90 12.09
CA ALA A 203 2.89 14.47 12.37
C ALA A 203 2.52 14.13 13.82
N VAL A 204 1.32 14.49 14.23
CA VAL A 204 0.77 14.14 15.55
C VAL A 204 0.61 12.63 15.66
N MET A 205 1.36 12.00 16.57
CA MET A 205 1.40 10.55 16.76
C MET A 205 0.36 10.13 17.82
N ASP A 206 -0.91 10.06 17.40
CA ASP A 206 -2.04 9.65 18.24
C ASP A 206 -2.82 8.53 17.55
N GLY A 207 -2.82 7.35 18.16
CA GLY A 207 -3.52 6.16 17.65
C GLY A 207 -5.03 6.30 17.52
N ASN A 208 -5.66 7.30 18.14
CA ASN A 208 -7.06 7.60 17.93
C ASN A 208 -7.36 8.11 16.51
N PHE A 209 -6.36 8.66 15.82
CA PHE A 209 -6.48 9.12 14.44
C PHE A 209 -6.42 8.01 13.41
N LEU A 210 -6.04 6.78 13.76
CA LEU A 210 -6.06 5.62 12.85
C LEU A 210 -7.48 5.29 12.33
N GLY A 211 -8.51 5.84 12.93
CA GLY A 211 -9.88 5.79 12.40
C GLY A 211 -10.17 6.73 11.23
N TYR A 212 -9.23 7.61 10.83
CA TYR A 212 -9.35 8.43 9.63
C TYR A 212 -8.61 7.75 8.47
N ALA A 213 -9.27 7.64 7.33
CA ALA A 213 -8.69 6.93 6.17
C ALA A 213 -7.35 7.52 5.70
N GLU A 214 -7.18 8.83 5.82
CA GLU A 214 -6.00 9.56 5.37
C GLU A 214 -4.83 9.53 6.37
N TYR A 215 -5.11 9.31 7.66
CA TYR A 215 -4.08 9.43 8.71
C TYR A 215 -3.03 8.33 8.63
N GLY A 216 -3.43 7.10 8.38
CA GLY A 216 -2.51 5.97 8.35
C GLY A 216 -1.37 6.18 7.35
N ASP A 217 -1.71 6.51 6.10
CA ASP A 217 -0.74 6.78 5.05
C ASP A 217 0.06 8.06 5.35
N PHE A 218 -0.60 9.11 5.85
CA PHE A 218 0.06 10.36 6.21
C PHE A 218 1.14 10.14 7.28
N ILE A 219 0.79 9.50 8.41
CA ILE A 219 1.73 9.32 9.53
C ILE A 219 2.87 8.36 9.19
N MET A 220 2.61 7.31 8.41
CA MET A 220 3.64 6.41 7.92
C MET A 220 4.67 7.16 7.07
N ASN A 221 4.21 7.92 6.07
CA ASN A 221 5.11 8.72 5.23
C ASN A 221 5.82 9.83 6.00
N ALA A 222 5.17 10.44 7.00
CA ALA A 222 5.79 11.45 7.86
C ALA A 222 6.92 10.85 8.73
N VAL A 223 6.73 9.64 9.23
CA VAL A 223 7.77 8.91 9.96
C VAL A 223 8.92 8.54 9.02
N PHE A 224 8.64 8.03 7.83
CA PHE A 224 9.67 7.69 6.84
C PHE A 224 10.48 8.92 6.41
N CYS A 225 9.81 10.04 6.13
CA CYS A 225 10.46 11.30 5.78
C CYS A 225 11.45 11.78 6.86
N GLN A 226 11.10 11.57 8.14
CA GLN A 226 11.95 11.96 9.28
C GLN A 226 13.03 10.94 9.59
N ALA A 227 12.74 9.64 9.40
CA ALA A 227 13.65 8.55 9.76
C ALA A 227 14.79 8.37 8.76
N PHE A 228 14.51 8.41 7.45
CA PHE A 228 15.48 8.03 6.43
C PHE A 228 16.50 9.14 6.17
N GLN A 229 17.78 8.81 6.36
CA GLN A 229 18.94 9.69 6.18
C GLN A 229 19.91 9.20 5.09
N GLY A 230 19.56 8.11 4.37
CA GLY A 230 20.36 7.53 3.29
C GLY A 230 21.23 6.35 3.69
N GLY A 231 21.03 5.82 4.89
CA GLY A 231 21.65 4.58 5.36
C GLY A 231 20.76 3.35 5.14
N ASP A 232 20.88 2.34 6.02
CA ASP A 232 19.98 1.18 6.07
C ASP A 232 18.59 1.62 6.55
N SER A 233 17.64 1.66 5.63
CA SER A 233 16.29 2.19 5.88
C SER A 233 15.56 1.43 6.99
N SER A 234 15.77 0.11 7.13
CA SER A 234 15.13 -0.67 8.20
C SER A 234 15.70 -0.31 9.56
N GLN A 235 17.03 -0.17 9.68
CA GLN A 235 17.69 0.21 10.93
C GLN A 235 17.36 1.64 11.32
N GLU A 236 17.39 2.59 10.37
CA GLU A 236 17.03 3.99 10.60
C GLU A 236 15.57 4.11 11.07
N LEU A 237 14.64 3.39 10.44
CA LEU A 237 13.23 3.40 10.83
C LEU A 237 13.02 2.84 12.24
N MET A 238 13.57 1.66 12.55
CA MET A 238 13.43 1.04 13.86
C MET A 238 13.99 1.94 14.97
N ALA A 239 15.17 2.53 14.77
CA ALA A 239 15.79 3.46 15.70
C ALA A 239 14.94 4.72 15.90
N PHE A 240 14.44 5.31 14.81
CA PHE A 240 13.56 6.47 14.87
C PHE A 240 12.27 6.16 15.64
N MET A 241 11.63 5.03 15.34
CA MET A 241 10.39 4.62 15.99
C MET A 241 10.57 4.36 17.48
N ASP A 242 11.65 3.73 17.90
CA ASP A 242 11.93 3.50 19.32
C ASP A 242 12.19 4.80 20.08
N ALA A 243 12.85 5.77 19.45
CA ALA A 243 13.13 7.07 20.04
C ALA A 243 11.91 8.00 20.08
N ASN A 244 11.11 8.05 19.02
CA ASN A 244 10.15 9.14 18.78
C ASN A 244 8.68 8.70 18.82
N VAL A 245 8.32 7.45 18.48
CA VAL A 245 6.93 6.99 18.43
C VAL A 245 6.55 6.36 19.77
N LYS A 246 5.86 7.14 20.62
CA LYS A 246 5.45 6.70 21.96
C LYS A 246 4.07 6.04 22.00
N ASP A 247 3.17 6.42 21.07
CA ASP A 247 1.85 5.80 20.97
C ASP A 247 1.97 4.38 20.44
N ALA A 248 1.50 3.40 21.22
CA ALA A 248 1.62 1.98 20.91
C ALA A 248 0.81 1.57 19.67
N LYS A 249 -0.36 2.20 19.43
CA LYS A 249 -1.19 1.89 18.26
C LYS A 249 -0.52 2.39 16.98
N VAL A 250 0.04 3.62 17.00
CA VAL A 250 0.79 4.16 15.87
C VAL A 250 2.02 3.32 15.59
N LYS A 251 2.77 2.94 16.64
CA LYS A 251 3.95 2.06 16.50
C LYS A 251 3.57 0.72 15.88
N THR A 252 2.53 0.07 16.38
CA THR A 252 2.01 -1.21 15.84
C THR A 252 1.59 -1.05 14.38
N TYR A 253 0.86 0.03 14.04
CA TYR A 253 0.40 0.29 12.68
C TYR A 253 1.56 0.39 11.69
N ILE A 254 2.53 1.26 11.99
CA ILE A 254 3.69 1.47 11.10
C ILE A 254 4.56 0.23 11.02
N THR A 255 4.83 -0.43 12.16
CA THR A 255 5.63 -1.68 12.20
C THR A 255 4.97 -2.76 11.34
N ASN A 256 3.64 -2.96 11.48
CA ASN A 256 2.91 -3.96 10.70
C ASN A 256 2.94 -3.63 9.20
N ALA A 257 2.66 -2.39 8.82
CA ALA A 257 2.65 -1.98 7.42
C ALA A 257 4.03 -2.15 6.77
N TYR A 258 5.09 -1.66 7.42
CA TYR A 258 6.45 -1.71 6.91
C TYR A 258 7.01 -3.14 6.85
N ALA A 259 6.89 -3.90 7.94
CA ALA A 259 7.40 -5.26 7.97
C ALA A 259 6.69 -6.17 6.95
N TYR A 260 5.36 -6.01 6.83
CA TYR A 260 4.58 -6.75 5.85
C TYR A 260 5.00 -6.40 4.41
N ASP A 261 5.22 -5.12 4.11
CA ASP A 261 5.66 -4.66 2.79
C ASP A 261 7.05 -5.19 2.46
N VAL A 262 8.02 -5.02 3.36
CA VAL A 262 9.40 -5.49 3.19
C VAL A 262 9.44 -7.01 2.97
N VAL A 263 8.81 -7.81 3.85
CA VAL A 263 8.85 -9.26 3.71
C VAL A 263 8.06 -9.74 2.51
N SER A 264 6.90 -9.12 2.20
CA SER A 264 6.11 -9.51 1.01
C SER A 264 6.84 -9.19 -0.29
N SER A 265 7.68 -8.16 -0.33
CA SER A 265 8.39 -7.74 -1.54
C SER A 265 9.76 -8.40 -1.68
N SER A 266 10.56 -8.45 -0.61
CA SER A 266 11.97 -8.85 -0.66
C SER A 266 12.29 -10.15 0.09
N GLY A 267 11.33 -10.72 0.81
CA GLY A 267 11.48 -11.99 1.50
C GLY A 267 12.18 -11.87 2.85
N LEU A 268 12.75 -13.00 3.29
CA LEU A 268 13.35 -13.12 4.62
C LEU A 268 14.86 -12.86 4.64
N ASP A 269 15.55 -13.03 3.52
CA ASP A 269 17.02 -12.92 3.44
C ASP A 269 17.48 -11.49 3.72
N GLY A 270 18.16 -11.28 4.85
CA GLY A 270 18.62 -9.98 5.33
C GLY A 270 17.58 -9.17 6.10
N ASN A 271 16.37 -9.70 6.27
CA ASN A 271 15.25 -9.03 6.93
C ASN A 271 14.97 -9.55 8.37
N ASP A 272 15.87 -10.35 8.96
CA ASP A 272 15.67 -10.93 10.30
C ASP A 272 15.40 -9.86 11.37
N ALA A 273 16.08 -8.71 11.29
CA ALA A 273 15.90 -7.62 12.24
C ALA A 273 14.48 -7.03 12.21
N ILE A 274 13.91 -6.84 11.02
CA ILE A 274 12.54 -6.31 10.90
C ILE A 274 11.50 -7.35 11.30
N VAL A 275 11.75 -8.64 11.04
CA VAL A 275 10.88 -9.74 11.51
C VAL A 275 10.87 -9.79 13.04
N ALA A 276 12.04 -9.72 13.68
CA ALA A 276 12.14 -9.66 15.14
C ALA A 276 11.48 -8.40 15.71
N TYR A 277 11.65 -7.25 15.05
CA TYR A 277 11.03 -5.99 15.46
C TYR A 277 9.50 -6.03 15.36
N PHE A 278 8.97 -6.69 14.32
CA PHE A 278 7.54 -6.94 14.19
C PHE A 278 7.00 -7.72 15.40
N HIS A 279 7.55 -8.87 15.72
CA HIS A 279 7.09 -9.69 16.83
C HIS A 279 7.25 -9.03 18.21
N LYS A 280 8.21 -8.10 18.35
CA LYS A 280 8.37 -7.29 19.58
C LYS A 280 7.24 -6.26 19.75
N ASN A 281 6.75 -5.66 18.67
CA ASN A 281 5.88 -4.48 18.71
C ASN A 281 4.44 -4.74 18.25
N VAL A 282 4.13 -5.88 17.64
CA VAL A 282 2.81 -6.27 17.16
C VAL A 282 2.31 -7.48 17.95
N SER A 283 1.24 -7.29 18.72
CA SER A 283 0.66 -8.36 19.58
C SER A 283 -0.74 -8.79 19.15
N ASP A 284 -1.36 -8.12 18.16
CA ASP A 284 -2.67 -8.53 17.62
C ASP A 284 -2.54 -9.90 16.94
N PRO A 285 -3.26 -10.95 17.43
CA PRO A 285 -3.12 -12.30 16.89
C PRO A 285 -3.47 -12.40 15.40
N LYS A 286 -4.38 -11.57 14.90
CA LYS A 286 -4.76 -11.56 13.46
C LYS A 286 -3.63 -11.02 12.59
N LEU A 287 -2.96 -9.97 13.05
CA LEU A 287 -1.82 -9.38 12.34
C LEU A 287 -0.62 -10.33 12.38
N VAL A 288 -0.35 -10.93 13.54
CA VAL A 288 0.74 -11.91 13.71
C VAL A 288 0.51 -13.13 12.80
N ASP A 289 -0.66 -13.76 12.85
CA ASP A 289 -0.99 -14.91 11.99
C ASP A 289 -0.84 -14.57 10.49
N LYS A 290 -1.30 -13.38 10.08
CA LYS A 290 -1.18 -12.93 8.70
C LYS A 290 0.27 -12.74 8.28
N PHE A 291 1.11 -12.13 9.13
CA PHE A 291 2.52 -11.89 8.87
C PHE A 291 3.32 -13.21 8.84
N ASP A 292 3.06 -14.11 9.80
CA ASP A 292 3.72 -15.42 9.88
C ASP A 292 3.42 -16.30 8.66
N LYS A 293 2.20 -16.22 8.12
CA LYS A 293 1.85 -16.89 6.86
C LYS A 293 2.69 -16.40 5.69
N VAL A 294 2.95 -15.09 5.61
CA VAL A 294 3.83 -14.53 4.57
C VAL A 294 5.26 -15.00 4.80
N CYS A 295 5.78 -14.93 6.02
CA CYS A 295 7.12 -15.44 6.35
C CYS A 295 7.27 -16.91 5.95
N LYS A 296 6.28 -17.75 6.27
CA LYS A 296 6.27 -19.17 5.93
C LYS A 296 6.31 -19.43 4.42
N GLN A 297 5.60 -18.61 3.62
CA GLN A 297 5.64 -18.73 2.15
C GLN A 297 7.06 -18.48 1.61
N TRP A 298 7.81 -17.54 2.21
CA TRP A 298 9.16 -17.21 1.83
C TRP A 298 10.21 -18.23 2.27
N GLU A 299 9.91 -19.12 3.22
CA GLU A 299 10.86 -20.16 3.64
C GLU A 299 11.30 -21.07 2.48
N GLY A 300 10.41 -21.37 1.53
CA GLY A 300 10.72 -22.12 0.32
C GLY A 300 11.54 -21.36 -0.73
N LEU A 301 11.73 -20.06 -0.53
CA LEU A 301 12.48 -19.17 -1.44
C LEU A 301 13.78 -18.65 -0.84
N LYS A 302 14.19 -19.16 0.33
CA LYS A 302 15.48 -18.82 0.94
C LYS A 302 16.65 -19.30 0.10
N ALA A 303 17.80 -18.68 0.30
CA ALA A 303 19.07 -19.10 -0.31
C ALA A 303 19.34 -20.58 -0.06
N GLY A 304 19.73 -21.32 -1.10
CA GLY A 304 19.96 -22.76 -1.10
C GLY A 304 18.74 -23.63 -1.43
N CYS A 305 17.50 -23.10 -1.38
CA CYS A 305 16.30 -23.81 -1.86
C CYS A 305 16.32 -24.00 -3.37
N ILE A 306 15.65 -25.04 -3.86
CA ILE A 306 15.47 -25.26 -5.30
C ILE A 306 14.53 -24.19 -5.83
N SER A 307 14.93 -23.51 -6.91
CA SER A 307 14.11 -22.50 -7.57
C SER A 307 12.82 -23.11 -8.14
N PRO A 308 11.66 -22.46 -7.98
CA PRO A 308 10.52 -22.69 -8.85
C PRO A 308 10.93 -22.72 -10.32
N SER A 309 10.47 -23.70 -11.08
CA SER A 309 10.83 -23.87 -12.48
C SER A 309 9.90 -23.08 -13.39
N PHE A 310 10.40 -22.78 -14.61
CA PHE A 310 9.60 -22.26 -15.70
C PHE A 310 9.93 -22.98 -17.00
N THR A 311 9.00 -22.92 -17.94
CA THR A 311 9.22 -23.18 -19.37
C THR A 311 8.61 -22.00 -20.12
N ALA A 312 9.44 -21.32 -20.93
CA ALA A 312 9.06 -20.13 -21.67
C ALA A 312 9.55 -20.21 -23.12
N THR A 313 9.03 -19.36 -23.98
CA THR A 313 9.25 -19.43 -25.42
C THR A 313 10.19 -18.31 -25.89
N ASP A 314 11.23 -18.60 -26.67
CA ASP A 314 12.07 -17.60 -27.31
C ASP A 314 11.37 -16.94 -28.52
N ILE A 315 12.03 -15.95 -29.13
CA ILE A 315 11.50 -15.21 -30.29
C ILE A 315 11.26 -16.11 -31.51
N ASN A 316 11.95 -17.25 -31.60
CA ASN A 316 11.84 -18.21 -32.69
C ASN A 316 10.83 -19.33 -32.41
N GLY A 317 10.14 -19.27 -31.27
CA GLY A 317 9.15 -20.27 -30.85
C GLY A 317 9.75 -21.49 -30.13
N LYS A 318 11.07 -21.52 -29.88
CA LYS A 318 11.72 -22.61 -29.16
C LYS A 318 11.38 -22.51 -27.65
N GLN A 319 11.06 -23.68 -27.07
CA GLN A 319 10.86 -23.79 -25.62
C GLN A 319 12.21 -23.84 -24.89
N VAL A 320 12.35 -23.01 -23.88
CA VAL A 320 13.51 -22.94 -22.99
C VAL A 320 13.03 -23.15 -21.57
N SER A 321 13.55 -24.14 -20.87
CA SER A 321 13.24 -24.40 -19.46
C SER A 321 14.38 -23.93 -18.56
N LEU A 322 14.08 -23.64 -17.29
CA LEU A 322 15.13 -23.33 -16.30
C LEU A 322 16.14 -24.48 -16.19
N GLU A 323 15.70 -25.74 -16.31
CA GLU A 323 16.58 -26.91 -16.29
C GLU A 323 17.65 -26.88 -17.39
N SER A 324 17.28 -26.35 -18.57
CA SER A 324 18.23 -26.24 -19.71
C SER A 324 19.29 -25.18 -19.54
N LEU A 325 19.17 -24.32 -18.50
CA LEU A 325 20.13 -23.25 -18.18
C LEU A 325 21.11 -23.64 -17.06
N LYS A 326 20.96 -24.82 -16.48
CA LYS A 326 21.89 -25.33 -15.46
C LYS A 326 23.32 -25.47 -15.99
N GLY A 327 24.27 -25.45 -15.08
CA GLY A 327 25.71 -25.46 -15.36
C GLY A 327 26.37 -24.08 -15.31
N LYS A 328 25.53 -23.02 -15.35
CA LYS A 328 25.97 -21.63 -15.16
C LYS A 328 25.09 -20.96 -14.10
N TYR A 329 25.56 -19.83 -13.56
CA TYR A 329 24.70 -18.95 -12.79
C TYR A 329 23.61 -18.39 -13.69
N VAL A 330 22.43 -18.09 -13.14
CA VAL A 330 21.32 -17.54 -13.91
C VAL A 330 20.81 -16.28 -13.21
N TYR A 331 20.93 -15.14 -13.88
CA TYR A 331 20.36 -13.87 -13.43
C TYR A 331 19.13 -13.58 -14.26
N ILE A 332 17.95 -13.61 -13.63
CA ILE A 332 16.64 -13.49 -14.27
C ILE A 332 16.10 -12.09 -14.01
N ASP A 333 15.71 -11.38 -15.08
CA ASP A 333 14.90 -10.15 -15.06
C ASP A 333 13.46 -10.50 -15.42
N VAL A 334 12.56 -10.40 -14.45
CA VAL A 334 11.11 -10.54 -14.70
C VAL A 334 10.53 -9.18 -14.99
N TRP A 335 10.07 -8.99 -16.22
CA TRP A 335 9.71 -7.68 -16.75
C TRP A 335 8.48 -7.70 -17.67
N ALA A 336 8.02 -6.51 -18.11
CA ALA A 336 7.00 -6.38 -19.16
C ALA A 336 7.22 -5.09 -19.99
N THR A 337 6.69 -5.08 -21.21
CA THR A 337 6.83 -3.95 -22.15
C THR A 337 6.19 -2.66 -21.67
N TRP A 338 5.14 -2.75 -20.89
CA TRP A 338 4.42 -1.62 -20.29
C TRP A 338 5.05 -1.11 -19.00
N CYS A 339 5.99 -1.83 -18.40
CA CYS A 339 6.63 -1.49 -17.13
C CYS A 339 7.68 -0.38 -17.33
N GLY A 340 7.38 0.83 -16.88
CA GLY A 340 8.28 1.98 -16.95
C GLY A 340 9.60 1.74 -16.20
N PRO A 341 9.57 1.38 -14.90
CA PRO A 341 10.77 1.09 -14.12
C PRO A 341 11.64 -0.03 -14.74
N CYS A 342 11.03 -1.09 -15.29
CA CYS A 342 11.78 -2.16 -15.96
C CYS A 342 12.58 -1.61 -17.15
N ARG A 343 11.98 -0.71 -17.93
CA ARG A 343 12.67 -0.05 -19.05
C ARG A 343 13.83 0.83 -18.60
N GLY A 344 13.74 1.40 -17.40
CA GLY A 344 14.82 2.16 -16.80
C GLY A 344 16.05 1.32 -16.48
N GLU A 345 15.89 0.02 -16.20
CA GLU A 345 16.98 -0.91 -15.91
C GLU A 345 17.71 -1.43 -17.16
N LEU A 346 17.11 -1.36 -18.36
CA LEU A 346 17.68 -1.92 -19.58
C LEU A 346 19.10 -1.41 -19.93
N PRO A 347 19.42 -0.10 -19.83
CA PRO A 347 20.77 0.36 -20.11
C PRO A 347 21.82 -0.22 -19.16
N TYR A 348 21.46 -0.43 -17.91
CA TYR A 348 22.34 -1.03 -16.90
C TYR A 348 22.47 -2.55 -17.13
N MET A 349 21.38 -3.22 -17.49
CA MET A 349 21.40 -4.65 -17.86
C MET A 349 22.34 -4.89 -19.05
N THR A 350 22.25 -4.08 -20.10
CA THR A 350 23.15 -4.18 -21.28
C THR A 350 24.62 -4.04 -20.89
N LYS A 351 24.94 -3.11 -19.96
CA LYS A 351 26.32 -2.96 -19.46
C LYS A 351 26.79 -4.19 -18.68
N LEU A 352 25.92 -4.77 -17.83
CA LEU A 352 26.25 -6.00 -17.10
C LEU A 352 26.48 -7.17 -18.07
N GLU A 353 25.62 -7.36 -19.06
CA GLU A 353 25.76 -8.39 -20.08
C GLU A 353 27.09 -8.26 -20.86
N GLU A 354 27.55 -7.04 -21.18
CA GLU A 354 28.82 -6.75 -21.80
C GLU A 354 30.02 -7.05 -20.87
N GLN A 355 29.93 -6.60 -19.61
CA GLN A 355 30.98 -6.78 -18.61
C GLN A 355 31.22 -8.24 -18.28
N TYR A 356 30.17 -9.06 -18.27
CA TYR A 356 30.25 -10.48 -17.94
C TYR A 356 30.13 -11.41 -19.17
N ALA A 357 30.32 -10.86 -20.38
CA ALA A 357 30.32 -11.65 -21.61
C ALA A 357 31.37 -12.77 -21.55
N GLY A 358 30.97 -14.00 -21.91
CA GLY A 358 31.84 -15.18 -21.87
C GLY A 358 32.11 -15.75 -20.46
N LYS A 359 31.55 -15.18 -19.40
CA LYS A 359 31.61 -15.73 -18.04
C LYS A 359 30.53 -16.79 -17.84
N ASP A 360 30.63 -17.55 -16.74
CA ASP A 360 29.71 -18.64 -16.39
C ASP A 360 28.39 -18.12 -15.79
N ILE A 361 27.75 -17.18 -16.46
CA ILE A 361 26.47 -16.62 -16.08
C ILE A 361 25.57 -16.44 -17.31
N HIS A 362 24.29 -16.80 -17.16
CA HIS A 362 23.22 -16.49 -18.10
C HIS A 362 22.43 -15.28 -17.62
N PHE A 363 22.20 -14.33 -18.51
CA PHE A 363 21.26 -13.23 -18.32
C PHE A 363 19.95 -13.59 -19.05
N VAL A 364 18.84 -13.62 -18.33
CA VAL A 364 17.54 -14.10 -18.83
C VAL A 364 16.48 -13.03 -18.62
N GLY A 365 15.99 -12.45 -19.70
CA GLY A 365 14.80 -11.60 -19.65
C GLY A 365 13.55 -12.47 -19.78
N LEU A 366 12.73 -12.53 -18.72
CA LEU A 366 11.53 -13.35 -18.62
C LEU A 366 10.29 -12.46 -18.63
N SER A 367 9.67 -12.28 -19.80
CA SER A 367 8.52 -11.37 -19.95
C SER A 367 7.22 -11.99 -19.43
N CYS A 368 6.55 -11.27 -18.55
CA CYS A 368 5.19 -11.57 -18.06
C CYS A 368 4.10 -10.78 -18.81
N ASP A 369 4.36 -10.27 -20.01
CA ASP A 369 3.37 -9.59 -20.83
C ASP A 369 2.14 -10.46 -21.10
N SER A 370 0.95 -9.88 -21.04
CA SER A 370 -0.28 -10.52 -21.54
C SER A 370 -0.37 -10.54 -23.06
N ASN A 371 0.32 -9.59 -23.73
CA ASN A 371 0.33 -9.43 -25.18
C ASN A 371 1.67 -9.87 -25.77
N LYS A 372 1.70 -11.11 -26.28
CA LYS A 372 2.91 -11.68 -26.90
C LYS A 372 3.44 -10.83 -28.08
N SER A 373 2.55 -10.29 -28.89
CA SER A 373 2.95 -9.45 -30.04
C SER A 373 3.64 -8.14 -29.62
N ALA A 374 3.26 -7.57 -28.47
CA ALA A 374 3.96 -6.41 -27.92
C ALA A 374 5.38 -6.77 -27.49
N TRP A 375 5.58 -7.93 -26.85
CA TRP A 375 6.89 -8.47 -26.50
C TRP A 375 7.73 -8.75 -27.74
N GLU A 376 7.19 -9.44 -28.76
CA GLU A 376 7.90 -9.74 -30.01
C GLU A 376 8.41 -8.47 -30.69
N LYS A 377 7.55 -7.46 -30.83
CA LYS A 377 7.94 -6.15 -31.39
C LYS A 377 9.04 -5.46 -30.57
N ARG A 378 9.04 -5.63 -29.25
CA ARG A 378 10.08 -5.06 -28.37
C ARG A 378 11.42 -5.77 -28.57
N ILE A 379 11.43 -7.10 -28.67
CA ILE A 379 12.66 -7.88 -28.87
C ILE A 379 13.23 -7.65 -30.26
N GLN A 380 12.39 -7.50 -31.30
CA GLN A 380 12.81 -7.23 -32.67
C GLN A 380 13.60 -5.93 -32.86
N LYS A 381 13.57 -5.01 -31.88
CA LYS A 381 14.42 -3.80 -31.89
C LYS A 381 15.90 -4.13 -31.79
N GLY A 382 16.27 -5.31 -31.28
CA GLY A 382 17.63 -5.83 -31.25
C GLY A 382 18.57 -5.19 -30.23
N ASP A 383 18.07 -4.36 -29.32
CA ASP A 383 18.85 -3.68 -28.28
C ASP A 383 18.84 -4.39 -26.91
N MET A 384 18.15 -5.53 -26.81
CA MET A 384 18.17 -6.41 -25.65
C MET A 384 19.01 -7.65 -25.96
N LYS A 385 20.07 -7.84 -25.18
CA LYS A 385 20.96 -8.98 -25.26
C LYS A 385 20.47 -10.13 -24.36
N GLY A 386 21.32 -11.12 -24.14
CA GLY A 386 20.98 -12.26 -23.28
C GLY A 386 19.86 -13.14 -23.86
N ILE A 387 19.30 -14.00 -23.02
CA ILE A 387 18.27 -14.96 -23.39
C ILE A 387 16.90 -14.32 -23.13
N GLN A 388 16.20 -13.94 -24.20
CA GLN A 388 14.91 -13.26 -24.11
C GLN A 388 13.75 -14.25 -24.28
N LEU A 389 12.90 -14.40 -23.26
CA LEU A 389 11.85 -15.41 -23.18
C LEU A 389 10.49 -14.78 -22.86
N TYR A 390 9.47 -15.33 -23.50
CA TYR A 390 8.06 -15.01 -23.21
C TYR A 390 7.46 -16.06 -22.28
N LEU A 391 7.19 -15.65 -21.05
CA LEU A 391 6.51 -16.46 -20.03
C LEU A 391 4.99 -16.34 -20.16
N GLY A 392 4.50 -15.12 -20.42
CA GLY A 392 3.08 -14.77 -20.43
C GLY A 392 2.43 -14.83 -19.04
N THR A 393 1.10 -14.78 -19.02
CA THR A 393 0.31 -14.70 -17.76
C THR A 393 -0.18 -16.07 -17.25
N LYS A 394 0.04 -17.14 -17.98
CA LYS A 394 -0.48 -18.48 -17.63
C LYS A 394 0.46 -19.30 -16.73
N SER A 395 1.70 -18.85 -16.56
CA SER A 395 2.67 -19.55 -15.72
C SER A 395 2.45 -19.23 -14.25
N ASP A 396 2.57 -20.22 -13.41
CA ASP A 396 2.53 -20.10 -11.94
C ASP A 396 3.88 -19.61 -11.33
N PHE A 397 4.90 -19.38 -12.19
CA PHE A 397 6.23 -18.94 -11.75
C PHE A 397 6.17 -17.66 -10.93
N MET A 398 5.41 -16.65 -11.39
CA MET A 398 5.21 -15.39 -10.67
C MET A 398 4.61 -15.63 -9.28
N GLN A 399 3.58 -16.48 -9.23
CA GLN A 399 2.90 -16.82 -7.97
C GLN A 399 3.82 -17.59 -7.02
N LYS A 400 4.58 -18.57 -7.53
CA LYS A 400 5.53 -19.37 -6.74
C LYS A 400 6.70 -18.55 -6.20
N TYR A 401 7.13 -17.52 -6.91
CA TYR A 401 8.14 -16.57 -6.45
C TYR A 401 7.55 -15.39 -5.65
N LEU A 402 6.24 -15.40 -5.37
CA LEU A 402 5.53 -14.33 -4.65
C LEU A 402 5.77 -12.95 -5.29
N ILE A 403 5.85 -12.89 -6.63
CA ILE A 403 6.11 -11.65 -7.36
C ILE A 403 4.81 -10.87 -7.49
N ASN A 404 4.67 -9.81 -6.70
CA ASN A 404 3.52 -8.91 -6.71
C ASN A 404 3.76 -7.62 -7.53
N GLY A 405 5.01 -7.37 -7.93
CA GLY A 405 5.41 -6.21 -8.73
C GLY A 405 6.65 -6.50 -9.56
N ILE A 406 6.84 -5.73 -10.63
CA ILE A 406 8.02 -5.77 -11.51
C ILE A 406 8.65 -4.37 -11.63
N PRO A 407 9.99 -4.28 -11.87
CA PRO A 407 10.92 -5.37 -12.13
C PRO A 407 11.21 -6.24 -10.90
N ARG A 408 11.51 -7.52 -11.14
CA ARG A 408 11.99 -8.44 -10.12
C ARG A 408 13.22 -9.16 -10.67
N PHE A 409 14.31 -9.14 -9.92
CA PHE A 409 15.54 -9.83 -10.28
C PHE A 409 15.76 -11.04 -9.38
N ILE A 410 16.21 -12.16 -9.98
CA ILE A 410 16.42 -13.43 -9.29
C ILE A 410 17.80 -13.93 -9.67
N LEU A 411 18.57 -14.42 -8.71
CA LEU A 411 19.88 -15.00 -8.93
C LEU A 411 19.94 -16.44 -8.46
N LEU A 412 20.32 -17.34 -9.38
CA LEU A 412 20.44 -18.77 -9.13
C LEU A 412 21.87 -19.24 -9.33
N ASN A 413 22.25 -20.30 -8.60
CA ASN A 413 23.53 -20.99 -8.79
C ASN A 413 23.47 -21.97 -9.97
N ARG A 414 24.60 -22.64 -10.24
CA ARG A 414 24.78 -23.59 -11.34
C ARG A 414 23.86 -24.81 -11.28
N GLU A 415 23.40 -25.19 -10.08
CA GLU A 415 22.45 -26.29 -9.84
C GLU A 415 20.96 -25.84 -9.92
N GLY A 416 20.69 -24.55 -10.17
CA GLY A 416 19.36 -23.99 -10.18
C GLY A 416 18.77 -23.75 -8.77
N LYS A 417 19.63 -23.64 -7.76
CA LYS A 417 19.22 -23.23 -6.39
C LYS A 417 19.28 -21.72 -6.25
N ILE A 418 18.40 -21.18 -5.45
CA ILE A 418 18.31 -19.75 -5.19
C ILE A 418 19.55 -19.25 -4.46
N ILE A 419 20.17 -18.20 -4.98
CA ILE A 419 21.16 -17.38 -4.26
C ILE A 419 20.43 -16.17 -3.67
N LYS A 420 19.61 -15.51 -4.50
CA LYS A 420 18.74 -14.40 -4.12
C LYS A 420 17.40 -14.49 -4.86
N ALA A 421 16.30 -14.57 -4.12
CA ALA A 421 14.94 -14.53 -4.68
C ALA A 421 14.49 -13.09 -5.02
N ASP A 422 15.13 -12.11 -4.41
CA ASP A 422 15.11 -10.69 -4.75
C ASP A 422 16.56 -10.22 -4.82
N ALA A 423 17.13 -10.25 -6.01
CA ALA A 423 18.52 -9.87 -6.24
C ALA A 423 18.64 -8.37 -6.52
N PRO A 424 19.79 -7.75 -6.23
CA PRO A 424 20.05 -6.36 -6.57
C PRO A 424 19.77 -6.06 -8.04
N ARG A 425 19.27 -4.85 -8.32
CA ARG A 425 18.97 -4.39 -9.67
C ARG A 425 20.27 -4.15 -10.48
N PRO A 426 20.19 -4.19 -11.80
CA PRO A 426 21.35 -3.84 -12.65
C PRO A 426 21.93 -2.45 -12.39
N SER A 427 21.11 -1.48 -11.97
CA SER A 427 21.53 -0.12 -11.64
C SER A 427 22.23 -0.01 -10.27
N GLU A 428 22.13 -1.03 -9.41
CA GLU A 428 22.71 -1.03 -8.07
C GLU A 428 24.17 -1.52 -8.09
N PRO A 429 25.13 -0.79 -7.47
CA PRO A 429 26.54 -1.18 -7.49
C PRO A 429 26.86 -2.54 -6.87
N ASN A 430 26.05 -2.99 -5.89
CA ASN A 430 26.24 -4.26 -5.19
C ASN A 430 26.03 -5.50 -6.08
N ILE A 431 25.36 -5.37 -7.24
CA ILE A 431 25.20 -6.51 -8.16
C ILE A 431 26.54 -6.95 -8.78
N THR A 432 27.40 -6.00 -9.17
CA THR A 432 28.73 -6.32 -9.72
C THR A 432 29.63 -6.95 -8.67
N MET A 433 29.56 -6.45 -7.42
CA MET A 433 30.31 -7.04 -6.30
C MET A 433 29.88 -8.50 -6.07
N LEU A 434 28.57 -8.77 -6.12
CA LEU A 434 28.01 -10.12 -5.96
C LEU A 434 28.47 -11.06 -7.10
N PHE A 435 28.39 -10.62 -8.34
CA PHE A 435 28.85 -11.42 -9.49
C PHE A 435 30.35 -11.69 -9.45
N ASP A 436 31.16 -10.69 -9.12
CA ASP A 436 32.62 -10.86 -8.98
C ASP A 436 32.98 -11.87 -7.89
N GLU A 437 32.26 -11.86 -6.78
CA GLU A 437 32.47 -12.86 -5.70
C GLU A 437 32.11 -14.28 -6.19
N LEU A 438 30.97 -14.45 -6.86
CA LEU A 438 30.50 -15.75 -7.30
C LEU A 438 31.34 -16.34 -8.44
N LEU A 439 31.81 -15.49 -9.37
CA LEU A 439 32.57 -15.93 -10.54
C LEU A 439 34.05 -16.10 -10.26
N LYS A 440 34.56 -15.70 -9.09
CA LYS A 440 35.94 -16.04 -8.62
C LYS A 440 36.02 -17.46 -8.06
N LYS A 441 34.91 -18.05 -7.70
CA LYS A 441 34.79 -19.45 -7.21
C LYS A 441 34.52 -20.40 -8.37
#